data_4bef092c1e7911086cb4b60ce00e4ae9
#
_entry.id   4bef092c1e7911086cb4b60ce00e4ae9
#
_cell.length_a   1.000
_cell.length_b   1.000
_cell.length_c   1.000
_cell.angle_alpha   90.00
_cell.angle_beta   90.00
_cell.angle_gamma   90.00
#
_symmetry.space_group_name_H-M   'P 1'
#
loop_
_entity.id
_entity.type
_entity.pdbx_description
1 polymer ?
#
loop_
_entity_poly.entity_id
_entity_poly.type
_entity_poly.pdbx_seq_one_letter_code
_entity_poly.pdbx_strand_id
1 'polypeptide(L)'
;MKTVINADDGKEIEVLTMGPICIRQDLKRQGYGKILLDYSLEKAAKLGFGAVLFEGNIGFYGKSGFDHASKFQIRYNDLPAEADTSFFLCKELIPGYLDGITGAYRTPQGYYVDQVKAEEFDKNFPFKEKKKLPGQLNK
;
A
#
# COMPACT_ATOMS: atom_id res chain seq x y z
N MET A 1 -0.05 -1.96 -8.72
CA MET A 1 1.04 -1.34 -9.52
C MET A 1 2.33 -2.08 -9.18
N LYS A 2 3.18 -2.35 -10.19
CA LYS A 2 4.53 -2.88 -9.97
C LYS A 2 5.44 -1.82 -9.39
N THR A 3 6.31 -2.23 -8.49
CA THR A 3 7.36 -1.42 -7.87
C THR A 3 8.51 -2.35 -7.45
N VAL A 4 9.53 -1.80 -6.82
CA VAL A 4 10.70 -2.56 -6.36
C VAL A 4 11.06 -2.23 -4.91
N ILE A 5 11.65 -3.20 -4.24
CA ILE A 5 12.47 -2.98 -3.06
C ILE A 5 13.89 -2.85 -3.55
N ASN A 6 14.57 -1.78 -3.15
CA ASN A 6 16.02 -1.64 -3.36
C ASN A 6 16.72 -2.39 -2.23
N ALA A 7 17.20 -3.58 -2.53
CA ALA A 7 17.90 -4.41 -1.56
C ALA A 7 19.27 -3.83 -1.21
N ASP A 8 19.72 -4.09 0.01
CA ASP A 8 21.00 -3.57 0.50
C ASP A 8 22.22 -4.16 -0.23
N ASP A 9 22.04 -5.28 -0.92
CA ASP A 9 23.05 -5.88 -1.82
C ASP A 9 23.08 -5.29 -3.24
N GLY A 10 22.24 -4.27 -3.49
CA GLY A 10 22.17 -3.55 -4.77
C GLY A 10 21.18 -4.13 -5.78
N LYS A 11 20.48 -5.21 -5.44
CA LYS A 11 19.44 -5.78 -6.32
C LYS A 11 18.12 -5.03 -6.20
N GLU A 12 17.35 -5.07 -7.27
CA GLU A 12 15.94 -4.65 -7.26
C GLU A 12 15.05 -5.90 -7.18
N ILE A 13 14.21 -5.95 -6.14
CA ILE A 13 13.27 -7.04 -5.93
C ILE A 13 11.89 -6.56 -6.36
N GLU A 14 11.33 -7.16 -7.42
CA GLU A 14 10.00 -6.79 -7.93
C GLU A 14 8.91 -7.14 -6.90
N VAL A 15 8.08 -6.18 -6.56
CA VAL A 15 6.93 -6.33 -5.68
C VAL A 15 5.75 -5.55 -6.22
N LEU A 16 4.60 -5.72 -5.60
CA LEU A 16 3.44 -4.87 -5.85
C LEU A 16 3.27 -3.83 -4.74
N THR A 17 2.72 -2.70 -5.13
CA THR A 17 2.00 -1.81 -4.21
C THR A 17 0.56 -1.70 -4.63
N MET A 18 -0.33 -1.36 -3.70
CA MET A 18 -1.76 -1.21 -3.98
C MET A 18 -2.33 0.06 -3.37
N GLY A 19 -3.45 0.48 -3.91
CA GLY A 19 -4.29 1.57 -3.44
C GLY A 19 -4.77 2.46 -4.58
N PRO A 20 -5.79 3.26 -4.34
CA PRO A 20 -6.77 3.11 -3.27
C PRO A 20 -7.68 1.90 -3.50
N ILE A 21 -8.19 1.31 -2.41
CA ILE A 21 -9.25 0.31 -2.44
C ILE A 21 -10.47 0.85 -1.70
N CYS A 22 -11.64 0.81 -2.31
CA CYS A 22 -12.84 1.36 -1.70
C CYS A 22 -14.08 0.55 -2.06
N ILE A 23 -15.08 0.65 -1.20
CA ILE A 23 -16.40 0.06 -1.38
C ILE A 23 -17.43 1.17 -1.42
N ARG A 24 -18.41 1.08 -2.33
CA ARG A 24 -19.51 2.01 -2.44
C ARG A 24 -20.18 2.23 -1.07
N GLN A 25 -20.57 3.45 -0.77
CA GLN A 25 -20.97 3.89 0.57
C GLN A 25 -22.08 3.02 1.19
N ASP A 26 -23.09 2.67 0.39
CA ASP A 26 -24.24 1.87 0.82
C ASP A 26 -23.92 0.37 1.02
N LEU A 27 -22.77 -0.10 0.55
CA LEU A 27 -22.29 -1.48 0.68
C LEU A 27 -21.16 -1.62 1.73
N LYS A 28 -20.79 -0.52 2.41
CA LYS A 28 -19.76 -0.57 3.45
C LYS A 28 -20.19 -1.41 4.65
N ARG A 29 -19.20 -1.94 5.38
CA ARG A 29 -19.36 -2.73 6.60
C ARG A 29 -20.16 -4.04 6.45
N GLN A 30 -20.25 -4.55 5.22
CA GLN A 30 -20.89 -5.84 4.89
C GLN A 30 -19.87 -6.93 4.50
N GLY A 31 -18.57 -6.69 4.75
CA GLY A 31 -17.51 -7.66 4.43
C GLY A 31 -16.93 -7.54 3.02
N TYR A 32 -17.56 -6.81 2.11
CA TYR A 32 -17.11 -6.71 0.71
C TYR A 32 -15.68 -6.20 0.53
N GLY A 33 -15.21 -5.32 1.42
CA GLY A 33 -13.82 -4.85 1.37
C GLY A 33 -12.81 -5.97 1.55
N LYS A 34 -13.06 -6.89 2.47
CA LYS A 34 -12.20 -8.07 2.67
C LYS A 34 -12.27 -9.03 1.47
N ILE A 35 -13.47 -9.29 0.95
CA ILE A 35 -13.66 -10.15 -0.23
C ILE A 35 -12.91 -9.60 -1.44
N LEU A 36 -13.04 -8.29 -1.72
CA LEU A 36 -12.34 -7.64 -2.82
C LEU A 36 -10.82 -7.72 -2.65
N LEU A 37 -10.33 -7.46 -1.44
CA LEU A 37 -8.90 -7.53 -1.12
C LEU A 37 -8.37 -8.94 -1.31
N ASP A 38 -8.98 -9.94 -0.70
CA ASP A 38 -8.54 -11.33 -0.76
C ASP A 38 -8.54 -11.86 -2.19
N TYR A 39 -9.58 -11.55 -2.97
CA TYR A 39 -9.64 -11.89 -4.40
C TYR A 39 -8.50 -11.23 -5.20
N SER A 40 -8.22 -9.96 -4.93
CA SER A 40 -7.14 -9.24 -5.62
C SER A 40 -5.77 -9.83 -5.30
N LEU A 41 -5.53 -10.20 -4.05
CA LEU A 41 -4.29 -10.85 -3.61
C LEU A 41 -4.11 -12.23 -4.22
N GLU A 42 -5.18 -13.03 -4.29
CA GLU A 42 -5.16 -14.33 -4.96
C GLU A 42 -4.83 -14.20 -6.45
N LYS A 43 -5.42 -13.21 -7.14
CA LYS A 43 -5.11 -12.93 -8.55
C LYS A 43 -3.65 -12.50 -8.74
N ALA A 44 -3.14 -11.65 -7.85
CA ALA A 44 -1.74 -11.23 -7.89
C ALA A 44 -0.78 -12.42 -7.71
N ALA A 45 -1.06 -13.32 -6.77
CA ALA A 45 -0.29 -14.55 -6.56
C ALA A 45 -0.30 -15.46 -7.82
N LYS A 46 -1.48 -15.65 -8.43
CA LYS A 46 -1.62 -16.45 -9.68
C LYS A 46 -0.88 -15.83 -10.87
N LEU A 47 -0.66 -14.51 -10.87
CA LEU A 47 0.14 -13.82 -11.86
C LEU A 47 1.66 -13.89 -11.58
N GLY A 48 2.07 -14.54 -10.48
CA GLY A 48 3.46 -14.77 -10.13
C GLY A 48 4.12 -13.67 -9.30
N PHE A 49 3.34 -12.71 -8.78
CA PHE A 49 3.90 -11.68 -7.90
C PHE A 49 4.20 -12.25 -6.50
N GLY A 50 5.39 -11.95 -5.98
CA GLY A 50 5.89 -12.53 -4.75
C GLY A 50 5.43 -11.83 -3.47
N ALA A 51 5.26 -10.52 -3.49
CA ALA A 51 4.86 -9.75 -2.31
C ALA A 51 4.11 -8.47 -2.66
N VAL A 52 3.37 -7.94 -1.68
CA VAL A 52 2.67 -6.64 -1.75
C VAL A 52 3.08 -5.80 -0.55
N LEU A 53 3.47 -4.54 -0.81
CA LEU A 53 3.82 -3.55 0.21
C LEU A 53 3.05 -2.25 -0.03
N PHE A 54 2.53 -1.64 1.01
CA PHE A 54 1.80 -0.38 0.91
C PHE A 54 1.57 0.28 2.28
N GLU A 55 1.01 1.49 2.27
CA GLU A 55 0.60 2.21 3.47
C GLU A 55 -0.84 1.86 3.85
N GLY A 56 -1.08 1.37 5.06
CA GLY A 56 -2.41 0.96 5.50
C GLY A 56 -2.56 0.78 7.00
N ASN A 57 -3.77 0.45 7.43
CA ASN A 57 -4.10 0.18 8.81
C ASN A 57 -4.10 -1.33 9.08
N ILE A 58 -3.21 -1.79 9.95
CA ILE A 58 -3.08 -3.22 10.30
C ILE A 58 -4.38 -3.82 10.85
N GLY A 59 -5.21 -3.03 11.54
CA GLY A 59 -6.48 -3.49 12.08
C GLY A 59 -7.47 -4.00 11.01
N PHE A 60 -7.37 -3.48 9.79
CA PHE A 60 -8.13 -3.98 8.65
C PHE A 60 -7.35 -5.02 7.84
N TYR A 61 -6.14 -4.67 7.41
CA TYR A 61 -5.37 -5.48 6.48
C TYR A 61 -4.75 -6.74 7.10
N GLY A 62 -4.50 -6.73 8.42
CA GLY A 62 -4.02 -7.91 9.15
C GLY A 62 -4.96 -9.12 9.03
N LYS A 63 -6.27 -8.89 8.87
CA LYS A 63 -7.28 -9.95 8.64
C LYS A 63 -7.13 -10.67 7.30
N SER A 64 -6.39 -10.08 6.37
CA SER A 64 -6.03 -10.65 5.06
C SER A 64 -4.57 -11.11 4.99
N GLY A 65 -3.90 -11.21 6.15
CA GLY A 65 -2.56 -11.76 6.29
C GLY A 65 -1.42 -10.76 6.06
N PHE A 66 -1.69 -9.46 6.11
CA PHE A 66 -0.64 -8.45 6.17
C PHE A 66 -0.05 -8.34 7.57
N ASP A 67 1.23 -8.00 7.64
CA ASP A 67 1.93 -7.64 8.86
C ASP A 67 2.79 -6.39 8.61
N HIS A 68 3.41 -5.86 9.66
CA HIS A 68 4.32 -4.74 9.53
C HIS A 68 5.54 -5.11 8.69
N ALA A 69 5.92 -4.27 7.73
CA ALA A 69 7.03 -4.52 6.82
C ALA A 69 8.38 -4.67 7.54
N SER A 70 8.52 -4.08 8.73
CA SER A 70 9.69 -4.25 9.60
C SER A 70 9.96 -5.71 9.97
N LYS A 71 8.93 -6.56 10.06
CA LYS A 71 9.08 -7.99 10.30
C LYS A 71 9.75 -8.74 9.15
N PHE A 72 9.66 -8.18 7.95
CA PHE A 72 10.30 -8.68 6.73
C PHE A 72 11.63 -7.97 6.45
N GLN A 73 12.14 -7.18 7.41
CA GLN A 73 13.38 -6.41 7.29
C GLN A 73 13.39 -5.37 6.16
N ILE A 74 12.18 -4.91 5.76
CA ILE A 74 12.02 -3.88 4.74
C ILE A 74 11.71 -2.54 5.41
N ARG A 75 12.54 -1.55 5.10
CA ARG A 75 12.41 -0.18 5.60
C ARG A 75 11.58 0.67 4.64
N TYR A 76 10.88 1.65 5.19
CA TYR A 76 10.29 2.71 4.37
C TYR A 76 11.37 3.77 4.11
N ASN A 77 11.62 4.07 2.85
CA ASN A 77 12.68 5.01 2.47
C ASN A 77 12.37 6.45 2.95
N ASP A 78 13.44 7.24 3.13
CA ASP A 78 13.37 8.66 3.51
C ASP A 78 12.77 8.94 4.89
N LEU A 79 12.64 7.92 5.76
CA LEU A 79 12.27 8.10 7.16
C LEU A 79 13.46 7.84 8.09
N PRO A 80 13.57 8.59 9.20
CA PRO A 80 14.53 8.30 10.26
C PRO A 80 14.34 6.87 10.81
N ALA A 81 15.40 6.27 11.31
CA ALA A 81 15.37 4.89 11.84
C ALA A 81 14.39 4.72 13.01
N GLU A 82 14.20 5.76 13.81
CA GLU A 82 13.27 5.83 14.95
C GLU A 82 11.84 6.23 14.59
N ALA A 83 11.55 6.50 13.32
CA ALA A 83 10.21 6.88 12.91
C ALA A 83 9.21 5.73 13.10
N ASP A 84 7.99 6.09 13.51
CA ASP A 84 6.89 5.14 13.52
C ASP A 84 6.53 4.73 12.09
N THR A 85 6.77 3.47 11.76
CA THR A 85 6.44 2.85 10.47
C THR A 85 5.28 1.85 10.57
N SER A 86 4.47 1.93 11.63
CA SER A 86 3.33 1.04 11.84
C SER A 86 2.29 1.06 10.72
N PHE A 87 2.27 2.13 9.93
CA PHE A 87 1.45 2.25 8.73
C PHE A 87 1.97 1.44 7.53
N PHE A 88 3.24 1.03 7.54
CA PHE A 88 3.86 0.35 6.41
C PHE A 88 3.69 -1.17 6.53
N LEU A 89 2.93 -1.73 5.64
CA LEU A 89 2.49 -3.13 5.68
C LEU A 89 3.06 -3.93 4.51
N CYS A 90 3.28 -5.21 4.78
CA CYS A 90 3.77 -6.18 3.83
C CYS A 90 3.01 -7.50 3.94
N LYS A 91 2.83 -8.16 2.79
CA LYS A 91 2.37 -9.55 2.72
C LYS A 91 3.13 -10.27 1.62
N GLU A 92 3.73 -11.41 1.95
CA GLU A 92 4.19 -12.36 0.95
C GLU A 92 2.99 -13.06 0.31
N LEU A 93 2.98 -13.11 -1.01
CA LEU A 93 2.02 -13.89 -1.80
C LEU A 93 2.59 -15.27 -2.13
N ILE A 94 3.91 -15.35 -2.26
CA ILE A 94 4.67 -16.58 -2.41
C ILE A 94 5.49 -16.74 -1.11
N PRO A 95 5.26 -17.79 -0.32
CA PRO A 95 5.98 -18.00 0.93
C PRO A 95 7.50 -17.99 0.73
N GLY A 96 8.22 -17.24 1.54
CA GLY A 96 9.68 -17.13 1.48
C GLY A 96 10.22 -16.22 0.38
N TYR A 97 9.36 -15.47 -0.31
CA TYR A 97 9.80 -14.58 -1.40
C TYR A 97 10.78 -13.50 -0.92
N LEU A 98 10.63 -13.04 0.30
CA LEU A 98 11.48 -12.01 0.91
C LEU A 98 12.55 -12.58 1.83
N ASP A 99 12.71 -13.90 1.89
CA ASP A 99 13.72 -14.53 2.77
C ASP A 99 15.13 -14.06 2.41
N GLY A 100 15.87 -13.61 3.43
CA GLY A 100 17.23 -13.10 3.28
C GLY A 100 17.36 -11.75 2.57
N ILE A 101 16.23 -11.09 2.27
CA ILE A 101 16.22 -9.75 1.66
C ILE A 101 16.11 -8.71 2.75
N THR A 102 17.08 -7.78 2.78
CA THR A 102 17.00 -6.53 3.52
C THR A 102 17.04 -5.38 2.53
N GLY A 103 16.26 -4.34 2.76
CA GLY A 103 16.22 -3.25 1.78
C GLY A 103 15.25 -2.14 2.15
N ALA A 104 15.09 -1.21 1.22
CA ALA A 104 14.21 -0.08 1.38
C ALA A 104 13.17 -0.02 0.26
N TYR A 105 11.94 0.28 0.64
CA TYR A 105 10.82 0.53 -0.26
C TYR A 105 10.55 2.03 -0.32
N ARG A 106 10.21 2.50 -1.50
CA ARG A 106 9.71 3.86 -1.73
C ARG A 106 8.37 3.80 -2.46
N THR A 107 7.43 4.63 -2.04
CA THR A 107 6.18 4.81 -2.78
C THR A 107 6.48 5.24 -4.21
N PRO A 108 5.93 4.54 -5.21
CA PRO A 108 6.19 4.87 -6.63
C PRO A 108 5.75 6.28 -7.00
N GLN A 109 6.50 6.92 -7.89
CA GLN A 109 6.25 8.29 -8.36
C GLN A 109 4.81 8.51 -8.84
N GLY A 110 4.16 7.50 -9.39
CA GLY A 110 2.77 7.61 -9.87
C GLY A 110 1.72 7.86 -8.78
N TYR A 111 2.09 7.77 -7.50
CA TYR A 111 1.22 8.14 -6.36
C TYR A 111 1.38 9.60 -5.93
N TYR A 112 2.39 10.31 -6.43
CA TYR A 112 2.58 11.72 -6.13
C TYR A 112 1.78 12.57 -7.09
N VAL A 113 0.93 13.43 -6.55
CA VAL A 113 0.03 14.29 -7.31
C VAL A 113 0.56 15.72 -7.27
N ASP A 114 0.66 16.33 -8.45
CA ASP A 114 0.86 17.78 -8.57
C ASP A 114 -0.44 18.48 -8.14
N GLN A 115 -0.42 19.09 -6.98
CA GLN A 115 -1.60 19.73 -6.37
C GLN A 115 -2.19 20.82 -7.26
N VAL A 116 -1.35 21.61 -7.91
CA VAL A 116 -1.81 22.71 -8.78
C VAL A 116 -2.56 22.16 -9.98
N LYS A 117 -2.00 21.14 -10.65
CA LYS A 117 -2.65 20.50 -11.80
C LYS A 117 -3.91 19.75 -11.39
N ALA A 118 -3.93 19.12 -10.22
CA ALA A 118 -5.13 18.46 -9.71
C ALA A 118 -6.26 19.46 -9.45
N GLU A 119 -5.94 20.59 -8.81
CA GLU A 119 -6.93 21.64 -8.56
C GLU A 119 -7.44 22.31 -9.86
N GLU A 120 -6.57 22.45 -10.86
CA GLU A 120 -6.97 22.93 -12.17
C GLU A 120 -7.89 21.94 -12.89
N PHE A 121 -7.58 20.66 -12.83
CA PHE A 121 -8.43 19.59 -13.35
C PHE A 121 -9.80 19.54 -12.66
N ASP A 122 -9.83 19.70 -11.35
CA ASP A 122 -11.05 19.66 -10.53
C ASP A 122 -12.05 20.78 -10.89
N LYS A 123 -11.57 21.91 -11.44
CA LYS A 123 -12.45 22.99 -11.92
C LYS A 123 -13.43 22.56 -13.02
N ASN A 124 -13.15 21.46 -13.71
CA ASN A 124 -14.04 20.90 -14.73
C ASN A 124 -15.22 20.11 -14.16
N PHE A 125 -15.28 19.94 -12.83
CA PHE A 125 -16.31 19.16 -12.14
C PHE A 125 -17.09 20.03 -11.15
N PRO A 126 -18.31 19.64 -10.76
CA PRO A 126 -19.07 20.33 -9.73
C PRO A 126 -18.24 20.43 -8.43
N PHE A 127 -18.25 21.61 -7.85
CA PHE A 127 -17.53 21.88 -6.60
C PHE A 127 -17.94 20.91 -5.50
N LYS A 128 -16.96 20.33 -4.82
CA LYS A 128 -17.13 19.50 -3.62
C LYS A 128 -16.24 20.02 -2.52
N GLU A 129 -16.82 20.32 -1.37
CA GLU A 129 -16.07 20.73 -0.19
C GLU A 129 -15.14 19.60 0.28
N LYS A 130 -13.86 19.93 0.48
CA LYS A 130 -12.88 19.00 1.07
C LYS A 130 -13.17 18.88 2.57
N LYS A 131 -13.58 17.71 3.03
CA LYS A 131 -13.86 17.43 4.44
C LYS A 131 -12.76 16.58 5.05
N LYS A 132 -12.37 16.92 6.30
CA LYS A 132 -11.56 16.03 7.13
C LYS A 132 -12.51 15.19 7.98
N LEU A 133 -12.49 13.88 7.79
CA LEU A 133 -13.33 12.94 8.50
C LEU A 133 -12.49 12.10 9.46
N PRO A 134 -13.06 11.65 10.60
CA PRO A 134 -12.38 10.73 11.51
C PRO A 134 -11.93 9.47 10.77
N GLY A 135 -10.70 9.03 11.01
CA GLY A 135 -10.12 7.85 10.37
C GLY A 135 -9.44 8.09 9.01
N GLN A 136 -9.40 9.33 8.53
CA GLN A 136 -8.51 9.68 7.43
C GLN A 136 -7.06 9.71 7.92
N LEU A 137 -6.14 9.14 7.11
CA LEU A 137 -4.71 9.33 7.34
C LEU A 137 -4.40 10.81 7.10
N ASN A 138 -4.06 11.52 8.17
CA ASN A 138 -3.56 12.88 8.05
C ASN A 138 -2.13 12.82 7.52
N LYS A 139 -1.92 13.27 6.29
CA LYS A 139 -0.59 13.67 5.80
C LYS A 139 -0.41 15.14 6.05
#